data_77bcbb2b634529e2ba8bf44554a85f29
#
_entry.id   77bcbb2b634529e2ba8bf44554a85f29
#
_cell.length_a   1.000
_cell.length_b   1.000
_cell.length_c   1.000
_cell.angle_alpha   90.00
_cell.angle_beta   90.00
_cell.angle_gamma   90.00
#
_symmetry.space_group_name_H-M   'P 1'
#
loop_
_entity.id
_entity.type
_entity.pdbx_description
1 polymer ?
#
loop_
_entity_poly.entity_id
_entity_poly.type
_entity_poly.pdbx_seq_one_letter_code
_entity_poly.pdbx_strand_id
1 'polypeptide(L)'
;LTVPGPLASSSPAPGSPEDAVGAVVGRLSRLDRFLPVWILLAMGTGLLIGRVVPGAARALDSADVTSGVSAPIFVGLLVMMYPVLAKVRYGEVVRVGTDRRLLVTSLVLNWLIGPAVMFGLAWLLLPGLPAYRTGLIIVGLARCIAMVLVWNDLSCGDREAAALLVALNSLFQIVAYAGLGYFYLVVLPGWLGLPTAGLRVSVTTIAISVAIFLGVPLVAGLVSRVGLERRRGRQWYEERFLPKIGPLALYGLLFTVVVLFCLQGREITDDPLAVVRIALPLLAYFAIMWSGSFFLGRALHLPYDRTVTLAFTAAGNNFELAIAVAIGVFGATSGEALAGVVGPLIEVPVLVSLVYVALAARRRLWPEGVSSPPSRPSASPSSLQVSHSLSRTAPRAR
;
A
#
# COMPACT_ATOMS: atom_id res chain seq x y z
N LEU A 1 41.11 43.16 -23.58
CA LEU A 1 39.74 42.97 -23.05
C LEU A 1 39.44 41.49 -23.07
N THR A 2 39.78 40.80 -21.97
CA THR A 2 39.50 39.37 -21.72
C THR A 2 38.10 39.22 -21.13
N VAL A 3 37.26 38.46 -21.81
CA VAL A 3 35.91 38.07 -21.36
C VAL A 3 36.06 36.95 -20.32
N PRO A 4 35.47 37.07 -19.12
CA PRO A 4 35.47 35.98 -18.17
C PRO A 4 34.50 34.88 -18.65
N GLY A 5 34.98 33.63 -18.71
CA GLY A 5 34.17 32.45 -19.00
C GLY A 5 33.12 32.19 -17.92
N PRO A 6 32.03 31.44 -18.25
CA PRO A 6 30.98 31.16 -17.33
C PRO A 6 31.48 30.31 -16.17
N LEU A 7 31.17 30.76 -14.94
CA LEU A 7 31.40 30.04 -13.72
C LEU A 7 30.69 28.67 -13.77
N ALA A 8 31.47 27.61 -13.73
CA ALA A 8 30.96 26.26 -13.53
C ALA A 8 30.19 26.23 -12.22
N SER A 9 28.88 26.03 -12.30
CA SER A 9 28.03 25.74 -11.13
C SER A 9 28.48 24.40 -10.56
N SER A 10 29.26 24.45 -9.47
CA SER A 10 29.61 23.30 -8.71
C SER A 10 28.31 22.67 -8.15
N SER A 11 27.89 21.55 -8.75
CA SER A 11 26.89 20.69 -8.12
C SER A 11 27.37 20.33 -6.70
N PRO A 12 26.55 20.49 -5.66
CA PRO A 12 26.95 20.11 -4.32
C PRO A 12 27.33 18.62 -4.29
N ALA A 13 28.44 18.32 -3.66
CA ALA A 13 28.88 16.95 -3.41
C ALA A 13 27.75 16.14 -2.74
N PRO A 14 27.64 14.82 -3.01
CA PRO A 14 26.59 14.01 -2.40
C PRO A 14 26.74 14.07 -0.87
N GLY A 15 25.72 14.64 -0.21
CA GLY A 15 25.66 14.81 1.23
C GLY A 15 25.81 13.49 1.98
N SER A 16 26.12 13.58 3.28
CA SER A 16 26.27 12.45 4.18
C SER A 16 25.03 11.54 4.18
N PRO A 17 25.11 10.30 4.68
CA PRO A 17 23.93 9.46 4.88
C PRO A 17 22.84 10.17 5.68
N GLU A 18 23.20 11.06 6.59
CA GLU A 18 22.30 11.89 7.40
C GLU A 18 21.54 12.92 6.55
N ASP A 19 22.17 13.50 5.53
CA ASP A 19 21.50 14.43 4.61
C ASP A 19 20.49 13.72 3.72
N ALA A 20 20.80 12.49 3.28
CA ALA A 20 19.86 11.65 2.54
C ALA A 20 18.66 11.23 3.42
N VAL A 21 18.91 10.92 4.69
CA VAL A 21 17.89 10.62 5.71
C VAL A 21 16.99 11.85 5.92
N GLY A 22 17.59 13.03 6.13
CA GLY A 22 16.85 14.29 6.31
C GLY A 22 15.98 14.64 5.11
N ALA A 23 16.50 14.44 3.89
CA ALA A 23 15.78 14.68 2.65
C ALA A 23 14.60 13.72 2.43
N VAL A 24 14.75 12.44 2.79
CA VAL A 24 13.67 11.43 2.73
C VAL A 24 12.58 11.76 3.75
N VAL A 25 12.97 12.01 4.99
CA VAL A 25 12.04 12.33 6.07
C VAL A 25 11.34 13.68 5.85
N GLY A 26 11.99 14.66 5.21
CA GLY A 26 11.40 15.95 4.84
C GLY A 26 10.34 15.89 3.74
N ARG A 27 10.31 14.81 2.95
CA ARG A 27 9.30 14.58 1.89
C ARG A 27 8.01 13.95 2.38
N LEU A 28 8.05 13.29 3.55
CA LEU A 28 6.84 12.77 4.19
C LEU A 28 6.00 13.91 4.77
N SER A 29 4.68 13.80 4.67
CA SER A 29 3.81 14.68 5.44
C SER A 29 4.11 14.50 6.93
N ARG A 30 3.89 15.53 7.75
CA ARG A 30 4.09 15.41 9.21
C ARG A 30 3.24 14.29 9.82
N LEU A 31 2.08 14.03 9.24
CA LEU A 31 1.19 12.95 9.66
C LEU A 31 1.79 11.58 9.33
N ASP A 32 2.28 11.37 8.10
CA ASP A 32 2.85 10.08 7.69
C ASP A 32 4.18 9.79 8.40
N ARG A 33 4.98 10.82 8.69
CA ARG A 33 6.23 10.70 9.42
C ARG A 33 6.06 10.14 10.83
N PHE A 34 5.01 10.55 11.52
CA PHE A 34 4.71 10.16 12.89
C PHE A 34 3.61 9.09 12.97
N LEU A 35 3.30 8.41 11.85
CA LEU A 35 2.26 7.39 11.82
C LEU A 35 2.38 6.31 12.90
N PRO A 36 3.58 5.72 13.17
CA PRO A 36 3.72 4.77 14.28
C PRO A 36 3.34 5.35 15.63
N VAL A 37 3.72 6.61 15.87
CA VAL A 37 3.37 7.31 17.13
C VAL A 37 1.87 7.54 17.24
N TRP A 38 1.22 7.95 16.15
CA TRP A 38 -0.24 8.12 16.11
C TRP A 38 -0.97 6.82 16.34
N ILE A 39 -0.48 5.70 15.76
CA ILE A 39 -1.06 4.37 15.99
C ILE A 39 -0.91 3.97 17.45
N LEU A 40 0.27 4.12 18.06
CA LEU A 40 0.49 3.83 19.48
C LEU A 40 -0.40 4.69 20.40
N LEU A 41 -0.56 5.98 20.09
CA LEU A 41 -1.45 6.86 20.83
C LEU A 41 -2.92 6.43 20.69
N ALA A 42 -3.34 6.06 19.48
CA ALA A 42 -4.69 5.56 19.23
C ALA A 42 -4.94 4.23 19.98
N MET A 43 -3.97 3.31 19.97
CA MET A 43 -4.02 2.07 20.75
C MET A 43 -4.16 2.37 22.24
N GLY A 44 -3.25 3.19 22.80
CA GLY A 44 -3.30 3.58 24.22
C GLY A 44 -4.60 4.28 24.61
N THR A 45 -5.11 5.17 23.74
CA THR A 45 -6.40 5.85 23.93
C THR A 45 -7.56 4.84 23.94
N GLY A 46 -7.59 3.90 23.00
CA GLY A 46 -8.60 2.85 22.95
C GLY A 46 -8.59 1.97 24.21
N LEU A 47 -7.40 1.51 24.62
CA LEU A 47 -7.23 0.74 25.86
C LEU A 47 -7.70 1.52 27.10
N LEU A 48 -7.36 2.79 27.20
CA LEU A 48 -7.75 3.67 28.31
C LEU A 48 -9.26 3.85 28.36
N ILE A 49 -9.91 4.15 27.22
CA ILE A 49 -11.36 4.30 27.13
C ILE A 49 -12.07 2.99 27.54
N GLY A 50 -11.63 1.84 26.98
CA GLY A 50 -12.20 0.54 27.29
C GLY A 50 -12.10 0.15 28.76
N ARG A 51 -11.10 0.70 29.48
CA ARG A 51 -10.85 0.43 30.90
C ARG A 51 -11.56 1.42 31.86
N VAL A 52 -11.55 2.72 31.50
CA VAL A 52 -12.05 3.79 32.37
C VAL A 52 -13.55 4.03 32.20
N VAL A 53 -14.10 3.80 31.00
CA VAL A 53 -15.52 4.05 30.72
C VAL A 53 -16.31 2.74 30.78
N PRO A 54 -17.01 2.43 31.91
CA PRO A 54 -17.81 1.23 32.02
C PRO A 54 -18.92 1.19 30.96
N GLY A 55 -18.90 0.20 30.10
CA GLY A 55 -19.91 0.04 29.05
C GLY A 55 -19.56 0.66 27.70
N ALA A 56 -18.43 1.37 27.54
CA ALA A 56 -17.99 1.90 26.24
C ALA A 56 -17.88 0.76 25.20
N ALA A 57 -17.23 -0.33 25.55
CA ALA A 57 -17.14 -1.50 24.68
C ALA A 57 -18.52 -2.05 24.30
N ARG A 58 -19.43 -2.19 25.28
CA ARG A 58 -20.80 -2.66 25.02
C ARG A 58 -21.61 -1.70 24.16
N ALA A 59 -21.46 -0.39 24.36
CA ALA A 59 -22.14 0.61 23.55
C ALA A 59 -21.63 0.62 22.08
N LEU A 60 -20.32 0.41 21.88
CA LEU A 60 -19.73 0.29 20.54
C LEU A 60 -20.13 -1.01 19.84
N ASP A 61 -20.30 -2.10 20.58
CA ASP A 61 -20.66 -3.42 20.06
C ASP A 61 -22.19 -3.54 19.79
N SER A 62 -23.02 -2.82 20.57
CA SER A 62 -24.49 -2.91 20.47
C SER A 62 -25.09 -2.34 19.19
N ALA A 63 -24.34 -1.55 18.41
CA ALA A 63 -24.77 -0.96 17.15
C ALA A 63 -24.43 -1.87 15.96
N ASP A 64 -24.89 -3.11 15.96
CA ASP A 64 -24.60 -4.09 14.91
C ASP A 64 -25.32 -3.76 13.60
N VAL A 65 -24.57 -3.56 12.49
CA VAL A 65 -25.11 -3.24 11.16
C VAL A 65 -25.15 -4.49 10.28
N THR A 66 -24.15 -5.36 10.39
CA THR A 66 -24.05 -6.62 9.65
C THR A 66 -23.30 -7.63 10.49
N SER A 67 -23.83 -8.83 10.64
CA SER A 67 -23.26 -10.04 11.29
C SER A 67 -21.88 -9.85 11.97
N GLY A 68 -21.82 -9.09 13.08
CA GLY A 68 -20.61 -8.93 13.88
C GLY A 68 -19.76 -7.67 13.62
N VAL A 69 -20.23 -6.73 12.79
CA VAL A 69 -19.54 -5.45 12.55
C VAL A 69 -20.38 -4.30 13.12
N SER A 70 -19.86 -3.62 14.13
CA SER A 70 -20.53 -2.46 14.71
C SER A 70 -20.50 -1.25 13.76
N ALA A 71 -21.55 -0.41 13.81
CA ALA A 71 -21.68 0.77 12.97
C ALA A 71 -20.44 1.71 12.99
N PRO A 72 -19.84 2.01 14.15
CA PRO A 72 -18.63 2.84 14.20
C PRO A 72 -17.46 2.23 13.42
N ILE A 73 -17.23 0.92 13.56
CA ILE A 73 -16.17 0.22 12.81
C ILE A 73 -16.48 0.23 11.31
N PHE A 74 -17.72 -0.09 10.94
CA PHE A 74 -18.16 -0.08 9.55
C PHE A 74 -17.90 1.26 8.86
N VAL A 75 -18.31 2.36 9.51
CA VAL A 75 -18.08 3.72 8.99
C VAL A 75 -16.60 4.05 8.94
N GLY A 76 -15.83 3.72 10.00
CA GLY A 76 -14.40 3.95 10.05
C GLY A 76 -13.65 3.28 8.89
N LEU A 77 -13.96 2.02 8.62
CA LEU A 77 -13.37 1.25 7.52
C LEU A 77 -13.73 1.82 6.14
N LEU A 78 -14.99 2.20 5.92
CA LEU A 78 -15.40 2.80 4.64
C LEU A 78 -14.75 4.17 4.42
N VAL A 79 -14.70 5.02 5.46
CA VAL A 79 -14.05 6.34 5.41
C VAL A 79 -12.56 6.19 5.13
N MET A 80 -11.91 5.18 5.70
CA MET A 80 -10.49 4.89 5.49
C MET A 80 -10.20 4.43 4.06
N MET A 81 -11.03 3.53 3.50
CA MET A 81 -10.82 2.93 2.18
C MET A 81 -11.12 3.87 1.01
N TYR A 82 -12.12 4.74 1.14
CA TYR A 82 -12.58 5.61 0.05
C TYR A 82 -11.47 6.52 -0.52
N PRO A 83 -10.70 7.32 0.27
CA PRO A 83 -9.65 8.17 -0.27
C PRO A 83 -8.53 7.40 -0.96
N VAL A 84 -8.21 6.22 -0.45
CA VAL A 84 -7.18 5.34 -1.02
C VAL A 84 -7.56 4.92 -2.43
N LEU A 85 -8.80 4.43 -2.61
CA LEU A 85 -9.29 3.95 -3.89
C LEU A 85 -9.63 5.09 -4.87
N ALA A 86 -10.01 6.27 -4.37
CA ALA A 86 -10.21 7.46 -5.18
C ALA A 86 -8.90 7.96 -5.83
N LYS A 87 -7.73 7.65 -5.27
CA LYS A 87 -6.41 8.00 -5.84
C LYS A 87 -6.01 7.12 -7.02
N VAL A 88 -6.57 5.91 -7.16
CA VAL A 88 -6.13 4.92 -8.17
C VAL A 88 -6.53 5.37 -9.59
N ARG A 89 -5.57 5.31 -10.52
CA ARG A 89 -5.74 5.72 -11.92
C ARG A 89 -6.03 4.53 -12.82
N TYR A 90 -7.25 4.01 -12.76
CA TYR A 90 -7.64 2.81 -13.50
C TYR A 90 -7.52 2.92 -15.03
N GLY A 91 -7.65 4.14 -15.59
CA GLY A 91 -7.54 4.37 -17.05
C GLY A 91 -6.12 4.24 -17.61
N GLU A 92 -5.09 4.31 -16.77
CA GLU A 92 -3.69 4.19 -17.19
C GLU A 92 -3.26 2.72 -17.32
N VAL A 93 -3.93 1.80 -16.64
CA VAL A 93 -3.67 0.34 -16.71
C VAL A 93 -3.74 -0.18 -18.16
N VAL A 94 -4.63 0.38 -18.98
CA VAL A 94 -4.86 -0.05 -20.36
C VAL A 94 -3.82 0.52 -21.35
N ARG A 95 -3.15 1.62 -20.99
CA ARG A 95 -2.27 2.37 -21.90
C ARG A 95 -0.79 2.00 -21.84
N VAL A 96 -0.35 1.37 -20.78
CA VAL A 96 1.09 1.14 -20.57
C VAL A 96 1.47 -0.21 -21.18
N GLY A 97 2.01 -0.17 -22.41
CA GLY A 97 2.74 -1.27 -23.06
C GLY A 97 4.06 -1.55 -22.34
N THR A 98 3.97 -1.81 -21.05
CA THR A 98 5.06 -1.86 -20.10
C THR A 98 5.75 -3.22 -20.16
N ASP A 99 6.98 -3.22 -19.70
CA ASP A 99 7.85 -4.37 -19.57
C ASP A 99 7.10 -5.59 -19.00
N ARG A 100 6.79 -6.55 -19.88
CA ARG A 100 6.10 -7.78 -19.51
C ARG A 100 6.81 -8.52 -18.39
N ARG A 101 8.15 -8.38 -18.29
CA ARG A 101 8.95 -9.02 -17.26
C ARG A 101 8.59 -8.45 -15.88
N LEU A 102 8.51 -7.12 -15.76
CA LEU A 102 8.12 -6.46 -14.52
C LEU A 102 6.70 -6.87 -14.11
N LEU A 103 5.73 -6.84 -15.03
CA LEU A 103 4.34 -7.18 -14.75
C LEU A 103 4.17 -8.63 -14.29
N VAL A 104 4.70 -9.59 -15.05
CA VAL A 104 4.58 -11.02 -14.72
C VAL A 104 5.29 -11.31 -13.40
N THR A 105 6.51 -10.78 -13.22
CA THR A 105 7.26 -10.99 -11.98
C THR A 105 6.50 -10.40 -10.77
N SER A 106 5.93 -9.20 -10.91
CA SER A 106 5.14 -8.59 -9.86
C SER A 106 3.88 -9.39 -9.53
N LEU A 107 3.15 -9.89 -10.54
CA LEU A 107 1.97 -10.73 -10.32
C LEU A 107 2.33 -12.02 -9.59
N VAL A 108 3.39 -12.70 -10.02
CA VAL A 108 3.86 -13.94 -9.36
C VAL A 108 4.29 -13.67 -7.91
N LEU A 109 5.06 -12.61 -7.68
CA LEU A 109 5.48 -12.25 -6.32
C LEU A 109 4.31 -11.88 -5.42
N ASN A 110 3.37 -11.09 -5.92
CA ASN A 110 2.25 -10.60 -5.12
C ASN A 110 1.16 -11.66 -4.86
N TRP A 111 0.87 -12.52 -5.84
CA TRP A 111 -0.32 -13.38 -5.80
C TRP A 111 -0.02 -14.87 -5.64
N LEU A 112 1.24 -15.27 -5.79
CA LEU A 112 1.66 -16.66 -5.57
C LEU A 112 2.68 -16.74 -4.42
N ILE A 113 3.82 -16.04 -4.54
CA ILE A 113 4.94 -16.16 -3.60
C ILE A 113 4.61 -15.49 -2.26
N GLY A 114 4.10 -14.25 -2.27
CA GLY A 114 3.77 -13.52 -1.05
C GLY A 114 2.80 -14.25 -0.14
N PRO A 115 1.63 -14.69 -0.64
CA PRO A 115 0.70 -15.52 0.13
C PRO A 115 1.32 -16.82 0.65
N ALA A 116 2.12 -17.51 -0.17
CA ALA A 116 2.78 -18.75 0.23
C ALA A 116 3.82 -18.54 1.34
N VAL A 117 4.62 -17.46 1.24
CA VAL A 117 5.60 -17.09 2.28
C VAL A 117 4.89 -16.77 3.59
N MET A 118 3.82 -15.93 3.55
CA MET A 118 3.07 -15.61 4.76
C MET A 118 2.42 -16.84 5.37
N PHE A 119 1.83 -17.71 4.56
CA PHE A 119 1.28 -18.97 5.00
C PHE A 119 2.33 -19.82 5.72
N GLY A 120 3.49 -20.03 5.08
CA GLY A 120 4.59 -20.80 5.67
C GLY A 120 5.08 -20.21 6.99
N LEU A 121 5.31 -18.89 7.04
CA LEU A 121 5.74 -18.20 8.27
C LEU A 121 4.68 -18.26 9.37
N ALA A 122 3.41 -18.10 9.05
CA ALA A 122 2.33 -18.17 10.01
C ALA A 122 2.20 -19.58 10.62
N TRP A 123 2.34 -20.63 9.82
CA TRP A 123 2.33 -22.00 10.33
C TRP A 123 3.59 -22.36 11.12
N LEU A 124 4.76 -21.87 10.71
CA LEU A 124 6.03 -22.15 11.36
C LEU A 124 6.16 -21.45 12.72
N LEU A 125 5.76 -20.18 12.79
CA LEU A 125 6.00 -19.32 13.94
C LEU A 125 4.83 -19.23 14.91
N LEU A 126 3.61 -19.63 14.48
CA LEU A 126 2.38 -19.58 15.29
C LEU A 126 1.67 -20.95 15.37
N PRO A 127 2.34 -22.05 15.72
CA PRO A 127 1.73 -23.38 15.69
C PRO A 127 0.56 -23.53 16.70
N GLY A 128 0.63 -22.86 17.85
CA GLY A 128 -0.37 -22.92 18.91
C GLY A 128 -1.40 -21.78 18.91
N LEU A 129 -1.39 -20.90 17.89
CA LEU A 129 -2.17 -19.65 17.87
C LEU A 129 -3.01 -19.54 16.59
N PRO A 130 -4.07 -20.36 16.43
CA PRO A 130 -4.81 -20.47 15.17
C PRO A 130 -5.46 -19.15 14.72
N ALA A 131 -5.99 -18.34 15.64
CA ALA A 131 -6.60 -17.05 15.31
C ALA A 131 -5.57 -16.07 14.71
N TYR A 132 -4.42 -15.87 15.37
CA TYR A 132 -3.37 -15.00 14.87
C TYR A 132 -2.77 -15.50 13.54
N ARG A 133 -2.60 -16.83 13.41
CA ARG A 133 -2.17 -17.46 12.16
C ARG A 133 -3.13 -17.17 11.01
N THR A 134 -4.42 -17.34 11.23
CA THR A 134 -5.47 -17.04 10.25
C THR A 134 -5.46 -15.56 9.86
N GLY A 135 -5.38 -14.67 10.85
CA GLY A 135 -5.29 -13.23 10.60
C GLY A 135 -4.07 -12.84 9.77
N LEU A 136 -2.89 -13.40 10.06
CA LEU A 136 -1.69 -13.14 9.26
C LEU A 136 -1.78 -13.69 7.84
N ILE A 137 -2.42 -14.85 7.63
CA ILE A 137 -2.68 -15.37 6.28
C ILE A 137 -3.57 -14.40 5.51
N ILE A 138 -4.63 -13.87 6.13
CA ILE A 138 -5.51 -12.85 5.53
C ILE A 138 -4.73 -11.58 5.18
N VAL A 139 -3.84 -11.11 6.07
CA VAL A 139 -2.92 -10.00 5.80
C VAL A 139 -2.02 -10.32 4.61
N GLY A 140 -1.44 -11.51 4.57
CA GLY A 140 -0.56 -11.97 3.48
C GLY A 140 -1.22 -12.02 2.11
N LEU A 141 -2.54 -12.12 2.04
CA LEU A 141 -3.31 -12.08 0.80
C LEU A 141 -3.62 -10.66 0.32
N ALA A 142 -3.66 -9.69 1.23
CA ALA A 142 -3.99 -8.31 0.93
C ALA A 142 -2.76 -7.54 0.42
N ARG A 143 -2.79 -7.08 -0.83
CA ARG A 143 -1.67 -6.33 -1.44
C ARG A 143 -1.82 -4.84 -1.25
N CYS A 144 -0.69 -4.17 -0.95
CA CYS A 144 -0.67 -2.72 -0.74
C CYS A 144 -1.13 -1.95 -1.98
N ILE A 145 -1.98 -0.94 -1.78
CA ILE A 145 -2.54 -0.10 -2.85
C ILE A 145 -2.35 1.41 -2.58
N ALA A 146 -1.83 1.80 -1.43
CA ALA A 146 -1.69 3.20 -1.05
C ALA A 146 -0.26 3.56 -0.61
N MET A 147 0.19 2.99 0.52
CA MET A 147 1.47 3.35 1.14
C MET A 147 2.67 2.96 0.28
N VAL A 148 2.54 1.95 -0.56
CA VAL A 148 3.59 1.53 -1.48
C VAL A 148 4.04 2.65 -2.41
N LEU A 149 3.15 3.57 -2.83
CA LEU A 149 3.52 4.72 -3.66
C LEU A 149 4.43 5.69 -2.89
N VAL A 150 4.21 5.85 -1.59
CA VAL A 150 5.06 6.67 -0.73
C VAL A 150 6.45 6.06 -0.60
N TRP A 151 6.53 4.77 -0.29
CA TRP A 151 7.81 4.06 -0.18
C TRP A 151 8.58 4.05 -1.49
N ASN A 152 7.86 3.88 -2.60
CA ASN A 152 8.42 3.96 -3.95
C ASN A 152 9.03 5.33 -4.23
N ASP A 153 8.30 6.40 -3.96
CA ASP A 153 8.77 7.77 -4.16
C ASP A 153 9.99 8.11 -3.30
N LEU A 154 9.98 7.71 -2.03
CA LEU A 154 11.09 7.93 -1.11
C LEU A 154 12.36 7.20 -1.52
N SER A 155 12.22 6.02 -2.13
CA SER A 155 13.34 5.20 -2.61
C SER A 155 13.73 5.49 -4.06
N CYS A 156 13.20 6.55 -4.68
CA CYS A 156 13.42 6.91 -6.08
C CYS A 156 13.03 5.81 -7.08
N GLY A 157 11.92 5.12 -6.82
CA GLY A 157 11.35 4.12 -7.73
C GLY A 157 10.59 4.74 -8.90
N ASP A 158 10.25 3.90 -9.88
CA ASP A 158 9.46 4.28 -11.06
C ASP A 158 7.99 4.50 -10.67
N ARG A 159 7.54 5.77 -10.71
CA ARG A 159 6.17 6.16 -10.30
C ARG A 159 5.09 5.61 -11.23
N GLU A 160 5.38 5.53 -12.52
CA GLU A 160 4.40 5.05 -13.51
C GLU A 160 4.22 3.55 -13.35
N ALA A 161 5.31 2.81 -13.20
CA ALA A 161 5.29 1.38 -12.92
C ALA A 161 4.58 1.09 -11.58
N ALA A 162 4.89 1.84 -10.51
CA ALA A 162 4.23 1.68 -9.22
C ALA A 162 2.72 1.90 -9.30
N ALA A 163 2.29 2.98 -9.97
CA ALA A 163 0.86 3.28 -10.15
C ALA A 163 0.14 2.17 -10.93
N LEU A 164 0.78 1.62 -11.97
CA LEU A 164 0.24 0.50 -12.74
C LEU A 164 0.10 -0.77 -11.88
N LEU A 165 1.16 -1.14 -11.14
CA LEU A 165 1.14 -2.34 -10.28
C LEU A 165 0.10 -2.23 -9.17
N VAL A 166 -0.06 -1.04 -8.58
CA VAL A 166 -1.12 -0.74 -7.60
C VAL A 166 -2.51 -0.90 -8.19
N ALA A 167 -2.73 -0.38 -9.39
CA ALA A 167 -4.02 -0.51 -10.06
C ALA A 167 -4.34 -1.97 -10.39
N LEU A 168 -3.36 -2.76 -10.86
CA LEU A 168 -3.50 -4.19 -11.08
C LEU A 168 -3.80 -4.94 -9.78
N ASN A 169 -3.07 -4.65 -8.71
CA ASN A 169 -3.30 -5.25 -7.40
C ASN A 169 -4.71 -4.95 -6.89
N SER A 170 -5.20 -3.70 -7.07
CA SER A 170 -6.55 -3.33 -6.65
C SER A 170 -7.63 -4.16 -7.36
N LEU A 171 -7.50 -4.32 -8.68
CA LEU A 171 -8.46 -5.10 -9.47
C LEU A 171 -8.37 -6.60 -9.13
N PHE A 172 -7.15 -7.12 -9.01
CA PHE A 172 -6.94 -8.53 -8.72
C PHE A 172 -7.45 -8.91 -7.33
N GLN A 173 -7.31 -8.03 -6.33
CA GLN A 173 -7.85 -8.26 -4.99
C GLN A 173 -9.36 -8.50 -5.01
N ILE A 174 -10.13 -7.72 -5.78
CA ILE A 174 -11.59 -7.86 -5.83
C ILE A 174 -11.98 -9.26 -6.34
N VAL A 175 -11.27 -9.76 -7.35
CA VAL A 175 -11.61 -11.02 -8.03
C VAL A 175 -11.05 -12.23 -7.28
N ALA A 176 -9.77 -12.17 -6.87
CA ALA A 176 -9.03 -13.33 -6.41
C ALA A 176 -9.00 -13.50 -4.88
N TYR A 177 -9.18 -12.43 -4.11
CA TYR A 177 -8.96 -12.46 -2.66
C TYR A 177 -9.80 -13.51 -1.93
N ALA A 178 -11.10 -13.60 -2.25
CA ALA A 178 -11.99 -14.56 -1.60
C ALA A 178 -11.63 -16.01 -1.94
N GLY A 179 -11.30 -16.29 -3.20
CA GLY A 179 -10.87 -17.61 -3.63
C GLY A 179 -9.54 -18.02 -3.03
N LEU A 180 -8.55 -17.12 -3.03
CA LEU A 180 -7.26 -17.34 -2.39
C LEU A 180 -7.39 -17.47 -0.87
N GLY A 181 -8.26 -16.67 -0.24
CA GLY A 181 -8.56 -16.78 1.19
C GLY A 181 -9.05 -18.18 1.55
N TYR A 182 -10.04 -18.68 0.82
CA TYR A 182 -10.54 -20.04 0.99
C TYR A 182 -9.46 -21.09 0.73
N PHE A 183 -8.68 -20.93 -0.33
CA PHE A 183 -7.59 -21.84 -0.67
C PHE A 183 -6.56 -21.95 0.45
N TYR A 184 -6.03 -20.82 0.95
CA TYR A 184 -4.99 -20.82 1.97
C TYR A 184 -5.49 -21.13 3.38
N LEU A 185 -6.78 -20.89 3.68
CA LEU A 185 -7.33 -21.15 5.01
C LEU A 185 -7.96 -22.53 5.13
N VAL A 186 -8.46 -23.13 4.04
CA VAL A 186 -9.22 -24.38 4.08
C VAL A 186 -8.58 -25.46 3.19
N VAL A 187 -8.38 -25.19 1.90
CA VAL A 187 -7.96 -26.21 0.92
C VAL A 187 -6.52 -26.66 1.16
N LEU A 188 -5.58 -25.71 1.18
CA LEU A 188 -4.16 -26.02 1.33
C LEU A 188 -3.81 -26.67 2.67
N PRO A 189 -4.30 -26.20 3.84
CA PRO A 189 -4.11 -26.92 5.08
C PRO A 189 -4.68 -28.34 5.04
N GLY A 190 -5.86 -28.53 4.43
CA GLY A 190 -6.46 -29.86 4.26
C GLY A 190 -5.57 -30.81 3.43
N TRP A 191 -4.97 -30.33 2.33
CA TRP A 191 -4.04 -31.12 1.53
C TRP A 191 -2.75 -31.48 2.27
N LEU A 192 -2.29 -30.59 3.15
CA LEU A 192 -1.07 -30.79 3.94
C LEU A 192 -1.32 -31.58 5.24
N GLY A 193 -2.57 -32.03 5.51
CA GLY A 193 -2.92 -32.72 6.75
C GLY A 193 -2.81 -31.84 7.99
N LEU A 194 -2.86 -30.52 7.84
CA LEU A 194 -2.78 -29.58 8.94
C LEU A 194 -4.14 -29.41 9.63
N PRO A 195 -4.19 -29.17 10.95
CA PRO A 195 -5.44 -29.03 11.67
C PRO A 195 -6.18 -27.76 11.24
N THR A 196 -7.31 -27.92 10.57
CA THR A 196 -8.24 -26.84 10.20
C THR A 196 -9.31 -26.63 11.28
N ALA A 197 -9.10 -27.16 12.48
CA ALA A 197 -10.10 -27.30 13.52
C ALA A 197 -10.86 -25.99 13.81
N GLY A 198 -12.17 -26.00 13.53
CA GLY A 198 -13.11 -24.95 13.92
C GLY A 198 -13.24 -23.76 12.99
N LEU A 199 -12.43 -23.64 11.95
CA LEU A 199 -12.56 -22.54 10.99
C LEU A 199 -13.76 -22.76 10.05
N ARG A 200 -14.90 -22.19 10.40
CA ARG A 200 -16.08 -22.12 9.52
C ARG A 200 -15.94 -20.92 8.57
N VAL A 201 -14.96 -20.96 7.68
CA VAL A 201 -14.75 -19.89 6.69
C VAL A 201 -15.44 -20.27 5.38
N SER A 202 -16.38 -19.44 4.96
CA SER A 202 -17.06 -19.57 3.67
C SER A 202 -16.47 -18.60 2.66
N VAL A 203 -16.26 -19.07 1.42
CA VAL A 203 -15.90 -18.18 0.29
C VAL A 203 -16.89 -17.03 0.17
N THR A 204 -18.18 -17.31 0.36
CA THR A 204 -19.24 -16.31 0.28
C THR A 204 -19.07 -15.22 1.33
N THR A 205 -18.75 -15.57 2.58
CA THR A 205 -18.55 -14.58 3.65
C THR A 205 -17.35 -13.69 3.37
N ILE A 206 -16.22 -14.26 2.91
CA ILE A 206 -15.06 -13.46 2.50
C ILE A 206 -15.42 -12.57 1.31
N ALA A 207 -16.11 -13.12 0.29
CA ALA A 207 -16.49 -12.37 -0.90
C ALA A 207 -17.41 -11.19 -0.57
N ILE A 208 -18.39 -11.38 0.31
CA ILE A 208 -19.28 -10.31 0.79
C ILE A 208 -18.47 -9.23 1.53
N SER A 209 -17.57 -9.62 2.44
CA SER A 209 -16.71 -8.68 3.14
C SER A 209 -15.83 -7.87 2.17
N VAL A 210 -15.22 -8.53 1.19
CA VAL A 210 -14.43 -7.85 0.13
C VAL A 210 -15.31 -6.93 -0.70
N ALA A 211 -16.50 -7.37 -1.09
CA ALA A 211 -17.43 -6.56 -1.88
C ALA A 211 -17.88 -5.30 -1.12
N ILE A 212 -18.13 -5.40 0.16
CA ILE A 212 -18.53 -4.28 1.01
C ILE A 212 -17.35 -3.33 1.26
N PHE A 213 -16.25 -3.84 1.81
CA PHE A 213 -15.18 -3.00 2.33
C PHE A 213 -14.16 -2.55 1.27
N LEU A 214 -14.08 -3.24 0.13
CA LEU A 214 -13.26 -2.84 -1.01
C LEU A 214 -14.12 -2.41 -2.21
N GLY A 215 -15.14 -3.19 -2.56
CA GLY A 215 -15.99 -2.93 -3.73
C GLY A 215 -16.77 -1.64 -3.63
N VAL A 216 -17.46 -1.38 -2.51
CA VAL A 216 -18.23 -0.15 -2.32
C VAL A 216 -17.34 1.11 -2.37
N PRO A 217 -16.24 1.22 -1.61
CA PRO A 217 -15.33 2.35 -1.73
C PRO A 217 -14.66 2.48 -3.10
N LEU A 218 -14.40 1.36 -3.79
CA LEU A 218 -13.88 1.36 -5.15
C LEU A 218 -14.85 2.03 -6.12
N VAL A 219 -16.12 1.58 -6.11
CA VAL A 219 -17.17 2.15 -6.97
C VAL A 219 -17.35 3.63 -6.63
N ALA A 220 -17.42 3.99 -5.35
CA ALA A 220 -17.52 5.37 -4.91
C ALA A 220 -16.31 6.21 -5.39
N GLY A 221 -15.08 5.70 -5.27
CA GLY A 221 -13.88 6.35 -5.76
C GLY A 221 -13.86 6.53 -7.27
N LEU A 222 -14.26 5.49 -8.03
CA LEU A 222 -14.36 5.53 -9.48
C LEU A 222 -15.43 6.54 -9.95
N VAL A 223 -16.62 6.49 -9.35
CA VAL A 223 -17.71 7.43 -9.65
C VAL A 223 -17.31 8.87 -9.33
N SER A 224 -16.66 9.09 -8.17
CA SER A 224 -16.12 10.40 -7.81
C SER A 224 -15.07 10.88 -8.80
N ARG A 225 -14.14 10.00 -9.20
CA ARG A 225 -13.11 10.34 -10.17
C ARG A 225 -13.72 10.71 -11.53
N VAL A 226 -14.49 9.81 -12.12
CA VAL A 226 -15.08 10.02 -13.45
C VAL A 226 -16.04 11.22 -13.44
N GLY A 227 -16.87 11.36 -12.42
CA GLY A 227 -17.84 12.45 -12.31
C GLY A 227 -17.19 13.81 -12.09
N LEU A 228 -16.21 13.91 -11.18
CA LEU A 228 -15.56 15.18 -10.88
C LEU A 228 -14.51 15.57 -11.93
N GLU A 229 -13.79 14.60 -12.51
CA GLU A 229 -12.90 14.89 -13.64
C GLU A 229 -13.65 15.40 -14.87
N ARG A 230 -14.83 14.82 -15.17
CA ARG A 230 -15.70 15.32 -16.25
C ARG A 230 -16.25 16.72 -16.00
N ARG A 231 -16.59 17.05 -14.74
CA ARG A 231 -17.22 18.34 -14.38
C ARG A 231 -16.22 19.46 -14.12
N ARG A 232 -15.07 19.17 -13.50
CA ARG A 232 -14.12 20.17 -13.02
C ARG A 232 -12.71 20.00 -13.57
N GLY A 233 -12.45 18.96 -14.35
CA GLY A 233 -11.15 18.65 -14.93
C GLY A 233 -10.23 17.83 -14.01
N ARG A 234 -9.30 17.10 -14.63
CA ARG A 234 -8.33 16.24 -13.96
C ARG A 234 -7.43 17.00 -12.98
N GLN A 235 -6.95 18.19 -13.37
CA GLN A 235 -6.07 19.00 -12.54
C GLN A 235 -6.76 19.39 -11.22
N TRP A 236 -8.01 19.84 -11.27
CA TRP A 236 -8.77 20.16 -10.07
C TRP A 236 -8.98 18.95 -9.17
N TYR A 237 -9.23 17.77 -9.76
CA TYR A 237 -9.41 16.54 -8.99
C TYR A 237 -8.12 16.16 -8.26
N GLU A 238 -6.96 16.18 -8.94
CA GLU A 238 -5.67 15.77 -8.39
C GLU A 238 -5.09 16.81 -7.41
N GLU A 239 -5.23 18.12 -7.68
CA GLU A 239 -4.60 19.19 -6.89
C GLU A 239 -5.49 19.74 -5.76
N ARG A 240 -6.81 19.64 -5.88
CA ARG A 240 -7.72 20.20 -4.87
C ARG A 240 -8.58 19.17 -4.15
N PHE A 241 -9.09 18.17 -4.85
CA PHE A 241 -9.99 17.20 -4.25
C PHE A 241 -9.22 16.11 -3.50
N LEU A 242 -8.27 15.43 -4.13
CA LEU A 242 -7.50 14.35 -3.50
C LEU A 242 -6.72 14.79 -2.25
N PRO A 243 -6.06 15.98 -2.20
CA PRO A 243 -5.42 16.44 -0.97
C PRO A 243 -6.38 16.71 0.18
N LYS A 244 -7.64 17.08 -0.11
CA LYS A 244 -8.65 17.32 0.93
C LYS A 244 -9.19 16.03 1.54
N ILE A 245 -9.40 15.00 0.72
CA ILE A 245 -9.91 13.71 1.21
C ILE A 245 -8.78 12.79 1.71
N GLY A 246 -7.54 13.00 1.27
CA GLY A 246 -6.40 12.17 1.63
C GLY A 246 -6.24 11.91 3.13
N PRO A 247 -6.31 12.93 4.00
CA PRO A 247 -6.20 12.77 5.45
C PRO A 247 -7.30 11.90 6.08
N LEU A 248 -8.48 11.76 5.42
CA LEU A 248 -9.56 10.92 5.92
C LEU A 248 -9.15 9.45 6.04
N ALA A 249 -8.24 8.97 5.18
CA ALA A 249 -7.72 7.62 5.27
C ALA A 249 -7.02 7.39 6.62
N LEU A 250 -6.16 8.34 7.04
CA LEU A 250 -5.47 8.28 8.31
C LEU A 250 -6.44 8.44 9.50
N TYR A 251 -7.35 9.40 9.44
CA TYR A 251 -8.33 9.59 10.52
C TYR A 251 -9.24 8.37 10.66
N GLY A 252 -9.69 7.77 9.56
CA GLY A 252 -10.45 6.52 9.56
C GLY A 252 -9.66 5.37 10.17
N LEU A 253 -8.37 5.23 9.84
CA LEU A 253 -7.48 4.24 10.43
C LEU A 253 -7.36 4.43 11.95
N LEU A 254 -6.97 5.63 12.39
CA LEU A 254 -6.78 5.92 13.81
C LEU A 254 -8.08 5.74 14.61
N PHE A 255 -9.21 6.19 14.06
CA PHE A 255 -10.52 5.98 14.67
C PHE A 255 -10.83 4.49 14.81
N THR A 256 -10.64 3.70 13.76
CA THR A 256 -10.86 2.25 13.78
C THR A 256 -9.96 1.57 14.80
N VAL A 257 -8.68 1.97 14.88
CA VAL A 257 -7.74 1.46 15.89
C VAL A 257 -8.21 1.78 17.30
N VAL A 258 -8.66 3.02 17.58
CA VAL A 258 -9.20 3.40 18.90
C VAL A 258 -10.39 2.50 19.26
N VAL A 259 -11.34 2.32 18.36
CA VAL A 259 -12.54 1.49 18.60
C VAL A 259 -12.16 0.03 18.84
N LEU A 260 -11.29 -0.54 18.01
CA LEU A 260 -10.84 -1.93 18.15
C LEU A 260 -10.11 -2.17 19.47
N PHE A 261 -9.21 -1.27 19.86
CA PHE A 261 -8.49 -1.40 21.12
C PHE A 261 -9.39 -1.10 22.34
N CYS A 262 -10.45 -0.33 22.18
CA CYS A 262 -11.48 -0.17 23.20
C CYS A 262 -12.25 -1.49 23.42
N LEU A 263 -12.57 -2.21 22.33
CA LEU A 263 -13.27 -3.49 22.39
C LEU A 263 -12.40 -4.64 22.91
N GLN A 264 -11.14 -4.68 22.46
CA GLN A 264 -10.18 -5.77 22.75
C GLN A 264 -9.27 -5.48 23.95
N GLY A 265 -9.47 -4.36 24.65
CA GLY A 265 -8.52 -3.86 25.64
C GLY A 265 -8.19 -4.82 26.78
N ARG A 266 -9.11 -5.69 27.17
CA ARG A 266 -8.88 -6.73 28.19
C ARG A 266 -7.98 -7.85 27.66
N GLU A 267 -8.28 -8.38 26.48
CA GLU A 267 -7.52 -9.49 25.88
C GLU A 267 -6.07 -9.11 25.61
N ILE A 268 -5.81 -7.87 25.15
CA ILE A 268 -4.46 -7.38 24.86
C ILE A 268 -3.64 -7.15 26.12
N THR A 269 -4.26 -6.65 27.20
CA THR A 269 -3.56 -6.42 28.48
C THR A 269 -3.26 -7.73 29.21
N ASP A 270 -4.03 -8.77 28.97
CA ASP A 270 -3.86 -10.07 29.58
C ASP A 270 -2.75 -10.90 28.86
N ASP A 271 -2.53 -10.70 27.55
CA ASP A 271 -1.42 -11.30 26.81
C ASP A 271 -0.63 -10.26 25.95
N PRO A 272 0.23 -9.43 26.56
CA PRO A 272 1.04 -8.47 25.82
C PRO A 272 2.06 -9.11 24.87
N LEU A 273 2.38 -10.40 25.08
CA LEU A 273 3.25 -11.17 24.19
C LEU A 273 2.56 -11.49 22.86
N ALA A 274 1.23 -11.40 22.77
CA ALA A 274 0.49 -11.60 21.53
C ALA A 274 0.98 -10.66 20.42
N VAL A 275 1.20 -9.38 20.75
CA VAL A 275 1.72 -8.38 19.78
C VAL A 275 3.10 -8.78 19.26
N VAL A 276 4.00 -9.23 20.15
CA VAL A 276 5.35 -9.69 19.77
C VAL A 276 5.29 -10.95 18.89
N ARG A 277 4.40 -11.89 19.24
CA ARG A 277 4.20 -13.12 18.45
C ARG A 277 3.69 -12.83 17.05
N ILE A 278 2.77 -11.87 16.88
CA ILE A 278 2.26 -11.42 15.58
C ILE A 278 3.36 -10.65 14.81
N ALA A 279 4.17 -9.84 15.49
CA ALA A 279 5.20 -9.03 14.87
C ALA A 279 6.31 -9.87 14.21
N LEU A 280 6.70 -11.00 14.82
CA LEU A 280 7.82 -11.81 14.35
C LEU A 280 7.63 -12.38 12.93
N PRO A 281 6.50 -13.04 12.59
CA PRO A 281 6.21 -13.46 11.22
C PRO A 281 6.16 -12.29 10.23
N LEU A 282 5.61 -11.14 10.62
CA LEU A 282 5.55 -9.95 9.78
C LEU A 282 6.94 -9.40 9.46
N LEU A 283 7.81 -9.29 10.46
CA LEU A 283 9.21 -8.87 10.26
C LEU A 283 9.95 -9.80 9.29
N ALA A 284 9.82 -11.11 9.50
CA ALA A 284 10.41 -12.12 8.62
C ALA A 284 9.82 -12.00 7.19
N TYR A 285 8.53 -11.81 7.07
CA TYR A 285 7.84 -11.62 5.79
C TYR A 285 8.38 -10.41 5.03
N PHE A 286 8.44 -9.24 5.65
CA PHE A 286 8.97 -8.03 5.01
C PHE A 286 10.42 -8.21 4.58
N ALA A 287 11.26 -8.80 5.43
CA ALA A 287 12.65 -9.05 5.10
C ALA A 287 12.81 -10.01 3.90
N ILE A 288 12.07 -11.12 3.90
CA ILE A 288 12.11 -12.11 2.82
C ILE A 288 11.56 -11.54 1.52
N MET A 289 10.36 -10.95 1.56
CA MET A 289 9.69 -10.47 0.35
C MET A 289 10.41 -9.30 -0.28
N TRP A 290 10.84 -8.32 0.53
CA TRP A 290 11.57 -7.18 0.00
C TRP A 290 12.93 -7.58 -0.57
N SER A 291 13.74 -8.31 0.22
CA SER A 291 15.09 -8.70 -0.22
C SER A 291 15.03 -9.68 -1.41
N GLY A 292 14.17 -10.68 -1.34
CA GLY A 292 13.98 -11.64 -2.44
C GLY A 292 13.56 -10.96 -3.74
N SER A 293 12.60 -10.03 -3.68
CA SER A 293 12.13 -9.28 -4.85
C SER A 293 13.18 -8.30 -5.36
N PHE A 294 13.95 -7.65 -4.47
CA PHE A 294 15.03 -6.75 -4.83
C PHE A 294 16.17 -7.49 -5.56
N PHE A 295 16.61 -8.62 -5.03
CA PHE A 295 17.64 -9.44 -5.69
C PHE A 295 17.13 -10.09 -6.98
N LEU A 296 15.87 -10.49 -7.03
CA LEU A 296 15.27 -11.02 -8.24
C LEU A 296 15.18 -9.93 -9.35
N GLY A 297 14.77 -8.71 -9.01
CA GLY A 297 14.77 -7.59 -9.96
C GLY A 297 16.15 -7.32 -10.54
N ARG A 298 17.18 -7.35 -9.69
CA ARG A 298 18.57 -7.26 -10.13
C ARG A 298 18.98 -8.43 -11.01
N ALA A 299 18.64 -9.67 -10.66
CA ALA A 299 18.95 -10.86 -11.46
C ALA A 299 18.25 -10.82 -12.84
N LEU A 300 17.09 -10.20 -12.92
CA LEU A 300 16.37 -9.95 -14.18
C LEU A 300 16.91 -8.74 -14.97
N HIS A 301 18.00 -8.12 -14.50
CA HIS A 301 18.63 -6.93 -15.09
C HIS A 301 17.67 -5.73 -15.21
N LEU A 302 16.73 -5.59 -14.27
CA LEU A 302 15.90 -4.41 -14.19
C LEU A 302 16.74 -3.20 -13.70
N PRO A 303 16.48 -2.00 -14.21
CA PRO A 303 17.08 -0.78 -13.67
C PRO A 303 16.67 -0.59 -12.22
N TYR A 304 17.44 0.23 -11.47
CA TYR A 304 17.22 0.40 -10.03
C TYR A 304 15.79 0.84 -9.68
N ASP A 305 15.27 1.82 -10.39
CA ASP A 305 13.94 2.38 -10.18
C ASP A 305 12.83 1.33 -10.28
N ARG A 306 12.89 0.44 -11.27
CA ARG A 306 11.96 -0.70 -11.42
C ARG A 306 12.21 -1.82 -10.43
N THR A 307 13.48 -2.07 -10.07
CA THR A 307 13.85 -3.08 -9.07
C THR A 307 13.28 -2.71 -7.71
N VAL A 308 13.44 -1.46 -7.29
CA VAL A 308 12.94 -0.98 -6.00
C VAL A 308 11.41 -0.88 -5.98
N THR A 309 10.80 -0.51 -7.11
CA THR A 309 9.34 -0.55 -7.29
C THR A 309 8.80 -1.97 -7.09
N LEU A 310 9.43 -2.96 -7.72
CA LEU A 310 9.06 -4.37 -7.56
C LEU A 310 9.17 -4.82 -6.10
N ALA A 311 10.27 -4.47 -5.43
CA ALA A 311 10.54 -4.88 -4.05
C ALA A 311 9.50 -4.32 -3.06
N PHE A 312 9.19 -3.01 -3.13
CA PHE A 312 8.18 -2.42 -2.25
C PHE A 312 6.76 -2.88 -2.58
N THR A 313 6.45 -3.11 -3.85
CA THR A 313 5.14 -3.63 -4.26
C THR A 313 4.93 -5.06 -3.76
N ALA A 314 5.97 -5.89 -3.78
CA ALA A 314 5.89 -7.28 -3.31
C ALA A 314 5.88 -7.41 -1.78
N ALA A 315 6.53 -6.49 -1.06
CA ALA A 315 6.59 -6.53 0.40
C ALA A 315 5.36 -5.94 1.07
N GLY A 316 4.79 -4.85 0.53
CA GLY A 316 3.69 -4.12 1.18
C GLY A 316 2.37 -4.88 1.20
N ASN A 317 1.64 -4.77 2.32
CA ASN A 317 0.32 -5.36 2.50
C ASN A 317 -0.75 -4.26 2.63
N ASN A 318 -2.00 -4.64 2.40
CA ASN A 318 -3.17 -3.80 2.63
C ASN A 318 -3.83 -4.22 3.95
N PHE A 319 -3.30 -3.69 5.05
CA PHE A 319 -3.82 -4.02 6.37
C PHE A 319 -5.26 -3.56 6.56
N GLU A 320 -5.63 -2.46 5.92
CA GLU A 320 -6.97 -1.92 5.98
C GLU A 320 -8.01 -2.92 5.44
N LEU A 321 -7.73 -3.52 4.29
CA LEU A 321 -8.59 -4.57 3.75
C LEU A 321 -8.54 -5.83 4.61
N ALA A 322 -7.35 -6.22 5.10
CA ALA A 322 -7.20 -7.40 5.94
C ALA A 322 -7.99 -7.25 7.25
N ILE A 323 -7.92 -6.08 7.92
CA ILE A 323 -8.71 -5.76 9.12
C ILE A 323 -10.20 -5.84 8.79
N ALA A 324 -10.62 -5.21 7.70
CA ALA A 324 -12.02 -5.19 7.29
C ALA A 324 -12.58 -6.60 7.04
N VAL A 325 -11.82 -7.44 6.35
CA VAL A 325 -12.20 -8.86 6.11
C VAL A 325 -12.17 -9.67 7.40
N ALA A 326 -11.13 -9.52 8.22
CA ALA A 326 -11.02 -10.23 9.49
C ALA A 326 -12.21 -9.90 10.41
N ILE A 327 -12.57 -8.62 10.54
CA ILE A 327 -13.74 -8.19 11.32
C ILE A 327 -15.04 -8.74 10.72
N GLY A 328 -15.21 -8.63 9.41
CA GLY A 328 -16.42 -9.07 8.72
C GLY A 328 -16.63 -10.59 8.73
N VAL A 329 -15.58 -11.38 8.91
CA VAL A 329 -15.64 -12.85 8.93
C VAL A 329 -15.62 -13.40 10.34
N PHE A 330 -14.81 -12.84 11.24
CA PHE A 330 -14.52 -13.39 12.58
C PHE A 330 -15.00 -12.48 13.73
N GLY A 331 -15.40 -11.25 13.43
CA GLY A 331 -15.81 -10.25 14.41
C GLY A 331 -14.68 -9.35 14.89
N ALA A 332 -15.06 -8.21 15.48
CA ALA A 332 -14.13 -7.15 15.87
C ALA A 332 -13.23 -7.52 17.06
N THR A 333 -13.65 -8.43 17.90
CA THR A 333 -12.91 -8.91 19.08
C THR A 333 -12.07 -10.15 18.80
N SER A 334 -11.97 -10.58 17.55
CA SER A 334 -11.22 -11.77 17.16
C SER A 334 -9.71 -11.56 17.17
N GLY A 335 -8.95 -12.62 17.43
CA GLY A 335 -7.49 -12.61 17.28
C GLY A 335 -7.04 -12.36 15.83
N GLU A 336 -7.87 -12.71 14.85
CA GLU A 336 -7.67 -12.43 13.44
C GLU A 336 -7.69 -10.93 13.16
N ALA A 337 -8.63 -10.19 13.75
CA ALA A 337 -8.70 -8.74 13.64
C ALA A 337 -7.49 -8.07 14.33
N LEU A 338 -7.08 -8.58 15.50
CA LEU A 338 -5.90 -8.09 16.21
C LEU A 338 -4.63 -8.22 15.35
N ALA A 339 -4.43 -9.36 14.68
CA ALA A 339 -3.30 -9.56 13.80
C ALA A 339 -3.24 -8.51 12.67
N GLY A 340 -4.39 -8.12 12.12
CA GLY A 340 -4.49 -7.04 11.15
C GLY A 340 -4.10 -5.67 11.74
N VAL A 341 -4.55 -5.36 12.96
CA VAL A 341 -4.30 -4.05 13.62
C VAL A 341 -2.84 -3.87 14.02
N VAL A 342 -2.16 -4.93 14.43
CA VAL A 342 -0.72 -4.91 14.73
C VAL A 342 0.12 -4.64 13.48
N GLY A 343 -0.39 -5.01 12.30
CA GLY A 343 0.31 -4.91 11.04
C GLY A 343 0.91 -3.53 10.73
N PRO A 344 0.11 -2.46 10.65
CA PRO A 344 0.62 -1.11 10.36
C PRO A 344 1.67 -0.61 11.33
N LEU A 345 1.59 -1.01 12.61
CA LEU A 345 2.58 -0.67 13.63
C LEU A 345 3.97 -1.22 13.28
N ILE A 346 4.01 -2.40 12.70
CA ILE A 346 5.26 -3.07 12.30
C ILE A 346 5.70 -2.64 10.89
N GLU A 347 4.75 -2.55 9.94
CA GLU A 347 5.04 -2.24 8.54
C GLU A 347 5.77 -0.91 8.38
N VAL A 348 5.26 0.16 9.00
CA VAL A 348 5.79 1.52 8.75
C VAL A 348 7.25 1.66 9.17
N PRO A 349 7.69 1.30 10.39
CA PRO A 349 9.11 1.37 10.76
C PRO A 349 10.00 0.49 9.88
N VAL A 350 9.52 -0.71 9.52
CA VAL A 350 10.29 -1.65 8.69
C VAL A 350 10.46 -1.12 7.28
N LEU A 351 9.38 -0.69 6.61
CA LEU A 351 9.47 -0.20 5.24
C LEU A 351 10.25 1.12 5.14
N VAL A 352 10.16 2.01 6.15
CA VAL A 352 11.06 3.17 6.25
C VAL A 352 12.52 2.72 6.32
N SER A 353 12.85 1.74 7.16
CA SER A 353 14.21 1.20 7.26
C SER A 353 14.67 0.61 5.92
N LEU A 354 13.79 -0.09 5.22
CA LEU A 354 14.08 -0.65 3.89
C LEU A 354 14.26 0.42 2.80
N VAL A 355 13.64 1.60 2.94
CA VAL A 355 13.95 2.75 2.06
C VAL A 355 15.42 3.14 2.20
N TYR A 356 15.94 3.23 3.42
CA TYR A 356 17.37 3.52 3.62
C TYR A 356 18.27 2.43 3.08
N VAL A 357 17.91 1.16 3.28
CA VAL A 357 18.63 0.02 2.70
C VAL A 357 18.65 0.10 1.17
N ALA A 358 17.51 0.43 0.53
CA ALA A 358 17.41 0.59 -0.90
C ALA A 358 18.33 1.70 -1.43
N LEU A 359 18.33 2.88 -0.79
CA LEU A 359 19.18 4.01 -1.17
C LEU A 359 20.67 3.71 -0.98
N ALA A 360 21.04 2.99 0.09
CA ALA A 360 22.41 2.52 0.30
C ALA A 360 22.83 1.48 -0.75
N ALA A 361 21.94 0.54 -1.08
CA ALA A 361 22.15 -0.47 -2.12
C ALA A 361 22.29 0.17 -3.51
N ARG A 362 21.53 1.21 -3.83
CA ARG A 362 21.66 1.96 -5.08
C ARG A 362 23.09 2.44 -5.30
N ARG A 363 23.71 3.08 -4.29
CA ARG A 363 25.08 3.61 -4.37
C ARG A 363 26.12 2.52 -4.62
N ARG A 364 25.91 1.31 -4.07
CA ARG A 364 26.87 0.19 -4.16
C ARG A 364 26.67 -0.68 -5.41
N LEU A 365 25.43 -0.91 -5.80
CA LEU A 365 25.06 -1.92 -6.80
C LEU A 365 24.73 -1.31 -8.17
N TRP A 366 24.43 -0.01 -8.23
CA TRP A 366 24.23 0.79 -9.45
C TRP A 366 25.08 2.07 -9.37
N PRO A 367 26.44 1.97 -9.41
CA PRO A 367 27.30 3.16 -9.42
C PRO A 367 26.96 4.03 -10.63
N GLU A 368 26.93 5.34 -10.43
CA GLU A 368 26.64 6.33 -11.50
C GLU A 368 27.68 6.20 -12.62
N GLY A 369 27.28 5.69 -13.74
CA GLY A 369 28.08 5.39 -14.93
C GLY A 369 27.27 4.62 -15.99
N VAL A 370 26.20 3.95 -15.58
CA VAL A 370 25.22 3.31 -16.48
C VAL A 370 23.91 4.11 -16.38
N SER A 371 23.93 5.35 -16.86
CA SER A 371 22.72 6.14 -17.06
C SER A 371 21.85 5.42 -18.09
N SER A 372 20.66 5.01 -17.70
CA SER A 372 19.59 4.71 -18.67
C SER A 372 19.48 5.91 -19.61
N PRO A 373 19.34 5.71 -20.92
CA PRO A 373 19.14 6.83 -21.82
C PRO A 373 17.94 7.65 -21.34
N PRO A 374 18.00 8.99 -21.36
CA PRO A 374 16.90 9.81 -20.90
C PRO A 374 15.64 9.39 -21.65
N SER A 375 14.59 9.09 -20.92
CA SER A 375 13.27 8.86 -21.48
C SER A 375 12.97 9.96 -22.48
N ARG A 376 12.79 9.62 -23.76
CA ARG A 376 12.47 10.59 -24.81
C ARG A 376 11.36 11.49 -24.30
N PRO A 377 11.53 12.83 -24.34
CA PRO A 377 10.44 13.73 -24.05
C PRO A 377 9.31 13.35 -25.01
N SER A 378 8.13 13.11 -24.49
CA SER A 378 6.93 12.94 -25.29
C SER A 378 6.84 14.18 -26.17
N ALA A 379 7.01 14.01 -27.47
CA ALA A 379 6.89 15.08 -28.45
C ALA A 379 5.50 15.70 -28.28
N SER A 380 5.45 16.89 -27.71
CA SER A 380 4.24 17.72 -27.75
C SER A 380 3.97 18.06 -29.23
N PRO A 381 2.76 17.84 -29.73
CA PRO A 381 2.42 18.22 -31.09
C PRO A 381 2.08 19.72 -31.16
N SER A 382 3.11 20.56 -31.05
CA SER A 382 2.94 22.01 -31.25
C SER A 382 4.24 22.64 -31.72
N SER A 383 4.59 22.42 -32.98
CA SER A 383 5.41 23.32 -33.77
C SER A 383 5.55 22.85 -35.24
N LEU A 384 4.42 22.61 -35.89
CA LEU A 384 4.36 22.75 -37.36
C LEU A 384 3.85 24.17 -37.64
N GLN A 385 4.70 25.15 -37.40
CA GLN A 385 4.55 26.47 -38.06
C GLN A 385 5.05 26.34 -39.47
N VAL A 386 4.10 26.36 -40.39
CA VAL A 386 4.27 26.51 -41.82
C VAL A 386 4.90 27.86 -42.07
N SER A 387 6.20 27.90 -42.46
CA SER A 387 6.82 29.06 -43.01
C SER A 387 6.42 29.17 -44.49
N HIS A 388 5.33 29.88 -44.76
CA HIS A 388 5.06 30.40 -46.11
C HIS A 388 5.96 31.59 -46.37
N SER A 389 7.05 31.38 -47.11
CA SER A 389 7.83 32.43 -47.72
C SER A 389 7.06 33.00 -48.92
N LEU A 390 6.53 34.19 -48.76
CA LEU A 390 6.01 35.02 -49.85
C LEU A 390 7.20 35.56 -50.66
N SER A 391 7.48 35.00 -51.83
CA SER A 391 8.24 35.65 -52.89
C SER A 391 7.29 36.57 -53.68
N ARG A 392 7.36 37.88 -53.40
CA ARG A 392 6.80 38.91 -54.29
C ARG A 392 7.72 39.10 -55.48
N THR A 393 7.28 38.76 -56.67
CA THR A 393 7.77 39.26 -57.92
C THR A 393 6.91 40.44 -58.34
N ALA A 394 7.59 41.60 -58.60
CA ALA A 394 6.98 42.82 -59.06
C ALA A 394 6.53 42.74 -60.53
N PRO A 395 5.50 43.45 -60.98
CA PRO A 395 5.13 43.56 -62.40
C PRO A 395 5.88 44.64 -63.08
N ARG A 396 6.46 44.38 -64.27
CA ARG A 396 6.89 45.38 -65.25
C ARG A 396 5.71 45.76 -66.12
N ALA A 397 5.60 47.07 -66.32
CA ALA A 397 4.68 47.76 -67.21
C ALA A 397 4.89 47.37 -68.68
N ARG A 398 3.78 47.18 -69.39
CA ARG A 398 3.32 47.91 -70.58
C ARG A 398 1.87 47.53 -70.80
#